data_09f1752ab8cdd006ce948464efa987d2
#
_entry.id   09f1752ab8cdd006ce948464efa987d2
#
_cell.length_a   1.000
_cell.length_b   1.000
_cell.length_c   1.000
_cell.angle_alpha   90.00
_cell.angle_beta   90.00
_cell.angle_gamma   90.00
#
_symmetry.space_group_name_H-M   'P 1'
#
loop_
_entity.id
_entity.type
_entity.pdbx_description
1 polymer ?
#
loop_
_entity_poly.entity_id
_entity_poly.type
_entity_poly.pdbx_seq_one_letter_code
_entity_poly.pdbx_strand_id
1 'polypeptide(L)'
;MSGAVAAAMPSIVLKRRPLSRLTAFGTLPRKGGRESGTRRASDQDTHPMPALFIAGAGTEIGKTYVTAALTRQLIADGRRVRTLKPLASGVPPLDDPAFAASDTARLLDAQGLAPTPEAVESCSPWRYAAPLAPDQAAALEGRTLALSDLVAWCRAEIARAEDVLIIEGVGGLMSPVTADATGLDWLRALAIPALLVSGSYLGAISHALTASETLRFHAVALRAVAVSESPGAPTPPETVAAAIRPRVAAPVFCLGRGEPCPGGLVAAAAA
;
A
#
# COMPACT_ATOMS: atom_id res chain seq x y z
N MET A 1 50.78 12.82 32.61
CA MET A 1 50.82 11.36 32.46
C MET A 1 49.39 10.88 32.28
N SER A 2 49.00 10.71 31.04
CA SER A 2 47.65 10.25 30.70
C SER A 2 47.79 9.03 29.77
N GLY A 3 47.46 7.85 30.31
CA GLY A 3 47.46 6.59 29.56
C GLY A 3 46.10 6.32 28.95
N ALA A 4 46.01 6.35 27.64
CA ALA A 4 44.86 5.93 26.89
C ALA A 4 44.90 4.39 26.74
N VAL A 5 43.87 3.70 27.24
CA VAL A 5 43.64 2.27 27.03
C VAL A 5 42.78 2.11 25.77
N ALA A 6 43.38 1.57 24.74
CA ALA A 6 42.65 1.18 23.51
C ALA A 6 42.00 -0.20 23.75
N ALA A 7 40.67 -0.26 23.71
CA ALA A 7 39.91 -1.50 23.72
C ALA A 7 39.88 -2.11 22.32
N ALA A 8 40.40 -3.33 22.16
CA ALA A 8 40.37 -4.11 20.92
C ALA A 8 38.98 -4.72 20.72
N MET A 9 38.39 -4.50 19.53
CA MET A 9 37.16 -5.19 19.11
C MET A 9 37.48 -6.59 18.57
N PRO A 10 36.65 -7.60 18.87
CA PRO A 10 36.84 -8.94 18.34
C PRO A 10 36.41 -9.04 16.85
N SER A 11 37.28 -9.65 16.05
CA SER A 11 37.04 -9.94 14.64
C SER A 11 36.00 -11.06 14.49
N ILE A 12 34.88 -10.78 13.80
CA ILE A 12 33.88 -11.76 13.43
C ILE A 12 34.32 -12.49 12.17
N VAL A 13 34.68 -13.76 12.28
CA VAL A 13 34.97 -14.64 11.16
C VAL A 13 33.67 -15.23 10.62
N LEU A 14 33.23 -14.75 9.44
CA LEU A 14 32.10 -15.31 8.70
C LEU A 14 32.50 -16.63 8.03
N LYS A 15 32.05 -17.75 8.53
CA LYS A 15 32.16 -19.05 7.86
C LYS A 15 31.20 -19.10 6.66
N ARG A 16 31.76 -19.15 5.45
CA ARG A 16 31.03 -19.41 4.20
C ARG A 16 30.56 -20.88 4.18
N ARG A 17 29.24 -21.11 4.01
CA ARG A 17 28.69 -22.44 3.70
C ARG A 17 28.79 -22.70 2.20
N PRO A 18 29.17 -23.89 1.74
CA PRO A 18 29.20 -24.24 0.33
C PRO A 18 27.78 -24.44 -0.23
N LEU A 19 27.54 -23.90 -1.45
CA LEU A 19 26.35 -24.16 -2.24
C LEU A 19 26.33 -25.62 -2.71
N SER A 20 25.35 -26.39 -2.27
CA SER A 20 25.10 -27.75 -2.77
C SER A 20 24.45 -27.70 -4.17
N ARG A 21 24.93 -28.59 -5.03
CA ARG A 21 24.60 -28.75 -6.46
C ARG A 21 23.12 -29.07 -6.67
N LEU A 22 22.50 -28.37 -7.63
CA LEU A 22 21.24 -28.76 -8.26
C LEU A 22 21.44 -30.05 -9.07
N THR A 23 20.72 -31.10 -8.74
CA THR A 23 20.61 -32.32 -9.54
C THR A 23 19.48 -32.19 -10.57
N ALA A 24 19.77 -32.65 -11.79
CA ALA A 24 18.90 -32.59 -12.96
C ALA A 24 17.63 -33.44 -12.79
N PHE A 25 16.50 -32.90 -13.24
CA PHE A 25 15.23 -33.65 -13.36
C PHE A 25 15.25 -34.52 -14.63
N GLY A 26 15.04 -35.83 -14.43
CA GLY A 26 14.88 -36.82 -15.47
C GLY A 26 13.53 -36.72 -16.17
N THR A 27 13.55 -36.96 -17.46
CA THR A 27 12.41 -37.11 -18.38
C THR A 27 11.55 -38.36 -18.04
N LEU A 28 10.24 -38.18 -17.92
CA LEU A 28 9.25 -39.25 -17.83
C LEU A 28 8.63 -39.55 -19.20
N PRO A 29 8.28 -40.81 -19.52
CA PRO A 29 7.79 -41.23 -20.83
C PRO A 29 6.30 -40.97 -21.03
N ARG A 30 5.94 -40.59 -22.29
CA ARG A 30 4.55 -40.49 -22.78
C ARG A 30 3.92 -41.90 -22.88
N LYS A 31 2.71 -42.06 -22.35
CA LYS A 31 1.77 -43.10 -22.78
C LYS A 31 0.44 -42.47 -23.17
N GLY A 32 -0.03 -42.91 -24.32
CA GLY A 32 -1.14 -42.31 -25.02
C GLY A 32 -2.55 -42.73 -24.57
N GLY A 33 -3.50 -41.93 -25.01
CA GLY A 33 -4.80 -42.32 -25.55
C GLY A 33 -5.95 -42.48 -24.58
N ARG A 34 -6.87 -41.52 -24.50
CA ARG A 34 -8.27 -41.70 -24.98
C ARG A 34 -9.06 -40.41 -24.79
N GLU A 35 -9.78 -40.07 -25.87
CA GLU A 35 -10.74 -38.99 -25.93
C GLU A 35 -11.93 -39.27 -25.02
N SER A 36 -12.40 -38.25 -24.30
CA SER A 36 -13.82 -38.05 -24.01
C SER A 36 -14.07 -36.67 -23.39
N GLY A 37 -14.95 -35.90 -24.01
CA GLY A 37 -15.76 -34.89 -23.34
C GLY A 37 -15.09 -33.55 -23.08
N THR A 38 -15.03 -32.68 -24.08
CA THR A 38 -14.89 -31.23 -23.92
C THR A 38 -16.04 -30.69 -23.08
N ARG A 39 -15.85 -30.62 -21.76
CA ARG A 39 -16.46 -29.55 -20.99
C ARG A 39 -15.63 -28.32 -21.30
N ARG A 40 -16.19 -27.43 -22.12
CA ARG A 40 -15.73 -26.06 -22.19
C ARG A 40 -15.69 -25.55 -20.73
N ALA A 41 -14.49 -25.29 -20.22
CA ALA A 41 -14.34 -24.40 -19.10
C ALA A 41 -15.02 -23.10 -19.54
N SER A 42 -16.11 -22.75 -18.87
CA SER A 42 -16.72 -21.44 -19.00
C SER A 42 -15.61 -20.39 -18.89
N ASP A 43 -15.52 -19.51 -19.87
CA ASP A 43 -14.84 -18.24 -19.75
C ASP A 43 -15.24 -17.67 -18.38
N GLN A 44 -14.32 -17.77 -17.42
CA GLN A 44 -14.38 -16.93 -16.25
C GLN A 44 -14.11 -15.56 -16.82
N ASP A 45 -15.19 -14.80 -17.02
CA ASP A 45 -15.14 -13.36 -17.20
C ASP A 45 -14.17 -12.85 -16.11
N THR A 46 -12.93 -12.59 -16.52
CA THR A 46 -11.98 -11.86 -15.70
C THR A 46 -12.46 -10.42 -15.65
N HIS A 47 -13.55 -10.17 -14.91
CA HIS A 47 -13.83 -8.82 -14.47
C HIS A 47 -12.58 -8.34 -13.73
N PRO A 48 -11.99 -7.21 -14.12
CA PRO A 48 -10.86 -6.66 -13.39
C PRO A 48 -11.27 -6.59 -11.93
N MET A 49 -10.41 -7.11 -11.03
CA MET A 49 -10.72 -7.10 -9.59
C MET A 49 -10.96 -5.65 -9.18
N PRO A 50 -12.11 -5.32 -8.59
CA PRO A 50 -12.53 -3.93 -8.35
C PRO A 50 -11.75 -3.30 -7.18
N ALA A 51 -10.53 -3.72 -6.91
CA ALA A 51 -9.75 -3.31 -5.75
C ALA A 51 -8.39 -2.74 -6.12
N LEU A 52 -8.02 -1.64 -5.47
CA LEU A 52 -6.75 -0.93 -5.62
C LEU A 52 -6.12 -0.70 -4.25
N PHE A 53 -4.83 -0.97 -4.11
CA PHE A 53 -4.07 -0.65 -2.90
C PHE A 53 -3.31 0.66 -3.06
N ILE A 54 -3.50 1.61 -2.15
CA ILE A 54 -2.71 2.84 -2.10
C ILE A 54 -1.46 2.61 -1.25
N ALA A 55 -0.35 2.39 -1.91
CA ALA A 55 0.96 2.24 -1.28
C ALA A 55 1.65 3.59 -1.10
N GLY A 56 2.48 3.72 -0.09
CA GLY A 56 3.28 4.93 0.14
C GLY A 56 4.77 4.69 -0.07
N ALA A 57 5.47 5.63 -0.70
CA ALA A 57 6.93 5.66 -0.68
C ALA A 57 7.49 6.06 0.71
N GLY A 58 6.63 6.53 1.63
CA GLY A 58 6.97 6.95 2.99
C GLY A 58 5.74 7.26 3.84
N THR A 59 5.97 7.86 5.01
CA THR A 59 4.94 8.35 5.92
C THR A 59 4.71 9.85 5.71
N GLU A 60 3.48 10.35 5.95
CA GLU A 60 3.09 11.77 5.84
C GLU A 60 3.31 12.40 4.45
N ILE A 61 3.33 11.59 3.41
CA ILE A 61 3.59 12.00 2.03
C ILE A 61 2.33 12.33 1.23
N GLY A 62 1.16 12.35 1.87
CA GLY A 62 -0.11 12.69 1.23
C GLY A 62 -0.92 11.50 0.71
N LYS A 63 -0.70 10.26 1.21
CA LYS A 63 -1.55 9.10 0.83
C LYS A 63 -3.02 9.41 0.98
N THR A 64 -3.44 9.78 2.18
CA THR A 64 -4.85 10.08 2.50
C THR A 64 -5.41 11.24 1.69
N TYR A 65 -4.58 12.23 1.36
CA TYR A 65 -4.98 13.32 0.46
C TYR A 65 -5.28 12.80 -0.96
N VAL A 66 -4.38 11.99 -1.53
CA VAL A 66 -4.56 11.38 -2.86
C VAL A 66 -5.74 10.42 -2.86
N THR A 67 -5.86 9.57 -1.84
CA THR A 67 -6.97 8.61 -1.68
C THR A 67 -8.32 9.33 -1.62
N ALA A 68 -8.42 10.38 -0.81
CA ALA A 68 -9.65 11.16 -0.68
C ALA A 68 -10.00 11.91 -1.99
N ALA A 69 -9.01 12.47 -2.68
CA ALA A 69 -9.23 13.13 -3.97
C ALA A 69 -9.74 12.14 -5.04
N LEU A 70 -9.12 10.96 -5.13
CA LEU A 70 -9.58 9.88 -6.02
C LEU A 70 -10.99 9.43 -5.67
N THR A 71 -11.29 9.21 -4.40
CA THR A 71 -12.60 8.79 -3.91
C THR A 71 -13.69 9.78 -4.32
N ARG A 72 -13.49 11.08 -4.04
CA ARG A 72 -14.44 12.13 -4.42
C ARG A 72 -14.65 12.22 -5.94
N GLN A 73 -13.57 12.14 -6.72
CA GLN A 73 -13.67 12.23 -8.17
C GLN A 73 -14.40 11.02 -8.76
N LEU A 74 -14.06 9.81 -8.34
CA LEU A 74 -14.75 8.60 -8.80
C LEU A 74 -16.25 8.61 -8.46
N ILE A 75 -16.63 9.10 -7.27
CA ILE A 75 -18.03 9.30 -6.89
C ILE A 75 -18.70 10.34 -7.78
N ALA A 76 -18.03 11.46 -8.05
CA ALA A 76 -18.53 12.50 -8.95
C ALA A 76 -18.71 12.00 -10.39
N ASP A 77 -17.88 11.03 -10.82
CA ASP A 77 -17.98 10.34 -12.11
C ASP A 77 -19.08 9.24 -12.12
N GLY A 78 -19.88 9.13 -11.04
CA GLY A 78 -20.99 8.20 -10.92
C GLY A 78 -20.62 6.78 -10.51
N ARG A 79 -19.38 6.54 -10.05
CA ARG A 79 -18.94 5.22 -9.60
C ARG A 79 -19.38 4.96 -8.15
N ARG A 80 -19.65 3.70 -7.84
CA ARG A 80 -19.88 3.25 -6.46
C ARG A 80 -18.54 2.91 -5.84
N VAL A 81 -18.03 3.82 -5.01
CA VAL A 81 -16.70 3.70 -4.42
C VAL A 81 -16.79 3.41 -2.94
N ARG A 82 -16.03 2.42 -2.49
CA ARG A 82 -15.75 2.19 -1.09
C ARG A 82 -14.27 2.37 -0.81
N THR A 83 -13.96 3.18 0.19
CA THR A 83 -12.57 3.50 0.56
C THR A 83 -12.32 3.12 2.01
N LEU A 84 -11.27 2.34 2.24
CA LEU A 84 -10.94 1.74 3.52
C LEU A 84 -9.54 2.12 3.97
N LYS A 85 -9.37 2.28 5.27
CA LYS A 85 -8.09 2.38 5.99
C LYS A 85 -8.03 1.28 7.04
N PRO A 86 -7.88 0.00 6.66
CA PRO A 86 -8.07 -1.12 7.59
C PRO A 86 -7.20 -1.02 8.85
N LEU A 87 -6.00 -0.48 8.69
CA LEU A 87 -5.00 -0.32 9.75
C LEU A 87 -4.56 1.14 9.83
N ALA A 88 -4.70 1.75 11.01
CA ALA A 88 -4.33 3.14 11.26
C ALA A 88 -3.67 3.29 12.65
N SER A 89 -2.66 4.15 12.76
CA SER A 89 -2.03 4.56 14.00
C SER A 89 -2.10 6.08 14.15
N GLY A 90 -1.98 6.58 15.38
CA GLY A 90 -2.18 8.00 15.68
C GLY A 90 -3.63 8.44 15.53
N VAL A 91 -4.59 7.56 15.86
CA VAL A 91 -6.02 7.84 15.75
C VAL A 91 -6.58 8.23 17.11
N PRO A 92 -7.01 9.49 17.29
CA PRO A 92 -7.68 9.92 18.52
C PRO A 92 -9.00 9.17 18.74
N PRO A 93 -9.55 9.15 19.96
CA PRO A 93 -10.92 8.68 20.24
C PRO A 93 -11.95 9.40 19.37
N LEU A 94 -13.06 8.71 19.08
CA LEU A 94 -14.10 9.26 18.19
C LEU A 94 -14.75 10.54 18.71
N ASP A 95 -14.86 10.67 20.02
CA ASP A 95 -15.40 11.84 20.73
C ASP A 95 -14.40 12.98 20.90
N ASP A 96 -13.14 12.77 20.56
CA ASP A 96 -12.10 13.81 20.55
C ASP A 96 -12.23 14.67 19.26
N PRO A 97 -12.30 16.01 19.36
CA PRO A 97 -12.31 16.91 18.20
C PRO A 97 -11.16 16.66 17.21
N ALA A 98 -10.01 16.19 17.68
CA ALA A 98 -8.86 15.85 16.84
C ALA A 98 -9.14 14.64 15.91
N PHE A 99 -10.16 13.83 16.16
CA PHE A 99 -10.55 12.71 15.30
C PHE A 99 -10.84 13.17 13.86
N ALA A 100 -11.43 14.36 13.69
CA ALA A 100 -11.74 14.93 12.37
C ALA A 100 -10.51 15.08 11.47
N ALA A 101 -9.30 15.19 12.03
CA ALA A 101 -8.04 15.27 11.30
C ALA A 101 -7.44 13.89 10.96
N SER A 102 -7.98 12.80 11.51
CA SER A 102 -7.47 11.44 11.27
C SER A 102 -7.68 11.01 9.81
N ASP A 103 -6.87 10.06 9.35
CA ASP A 103 -7.03 9.44 8.03
C ASP A 103 -8.42 8.82 7.87
N THR A 104 -8.91 8.11 8.90
CA THR A 104 -10.22 7.48 8.91
C THR A 104 -11.34 8.49 8.68
N ALA A 105 -11.34 9.60 9.42
CA ALA A 105 -12.36 10.64 9.28
C ALA A 105 -12.34 11.28 7.89
N ARG A 106 -11.15 11.57 7.36
CA ARG A 106 -10.99 12.15 6.01
C ARG A 106 -11.48 11.23 4.91
N LEU A 107 -11.27 9.92 5.05
CA LEU A 107 -11.74 8.95 4.06
C LEU A 107 -13.24 8.70 4.17
N LEU A 108 -13.83 8.75 5.34
CA LEU A 108 -15.29 8.74 5.52
C LEU A 108 -15.92 9.99 4.90
N ASP A 109 -15.39 11.19 5.19
CA ASP A 109 -15.83 12.45 4.59
C ASP A 109 -15.75 12.40 3.04
N ALA A 110 -14.66 11.87 2.50
CA ALA A 110 -14.50 11.72 1.04
C ALA A 110 -15.57 10.84 0.40
N GLN A 111 -16.17 9.93 1.17
CA GLN A 111 -17.29 9.07 0.78
C GLN A 111 -18.66 9.70 1.08
N GLY A 112 -18.71 10.89 1.66
CA GLY A 112 -19.96 11.52 2.12
C GLY A 112 -20.57 10.86 3.35
N LEU A 113 -19.77 10.13 4.15
CA LEU A 113 -20.21 9.37 5.34
C LEU A 113 -19.89 10.12 6.64
N ALA A 114 -20.86 10.20 7.54
CA ALA A 114 -20.61 10.69 8.89
C ALA A 114 -19.75 9.68 9.67
N PRO A 115 -18.86 10.14 10.58
CA PRO A 115 -18.00 9.28 11.37
C PRO A 115 -18.77 8.67 12.57
N THR A 116 -19.78 7.83 12.30
CA THR A 116 -20.44 7.04 13.36
C THR A 116 -19.55 5.90 13.82
N PRO A 117 -19.74 5.32 15.02
CA PRO A 117 -18.98 4.16 15.47
C PRO A 117 -18.95 3.02 14.45
N GLU A 118 -20.08 2.73 13.82
CA GLU A 118 -20.23 1.66 12.81
C GLU A 118 -19.45 2.00 11.52
N ALA A 119 -19.52 3.24 11.06
CA ALA A 119 -18.80 3.69 9.86
C ALA A 119 -17.27 3.66 10.09
N VAL A 120 -16.84 4.11 11.27
CA VAL A 120 -15.42 4.07 11.68
C VAL A 120 -14.90 2.64 11.77
N GLU A 121 -15.68 1.72 12.41
CA GLU A 121 -15.31 0.31 12.49
C GLU A 121 -15.27 -0.36 11.12
N SER A 122 -16.23 -0.05 10.26
CA SER A 122 -16.30 -0.55 8.88
C SER A 122 -15.18 -0.02 7.98
N CYS A 123 -14.64 1.18 8.26
CA CYS A 123 -13.52 1.77 7.50
C CYS A 123 -12.16 1.33 8.04
N SER A 124 -12.01 1.29 9.36
CA SER A 124 -10.73 1.14 10.05
C SER A 124 -10.87 0.29 11.32
N PRO A 125 -11.00 -1.04 11.21
CA PRO A 125 -11.18 -1.91 12.36
C PRO A 125 -9.97 -1.95 13.30
N TRP A 126 -8.76 -1.81 12.77
CA TRP A 126 -7.55 -1.76 13.60
C TRP A 126 -7.02 -0.34 13.69
N ARG A 127 -7.38 0.32 14.80
CA ARG A 127 -6.94 1.69 15.11
C ARG A 127 -6.13 1.66 16.40
N TYR A 128 -5.02 2.40 16.40
CA TYR A 128 -4.15 2.57 17.57
C TYR A 128 -3.95 4.06 17.85
N ALA A 129 -3.91 4.43 19.12
CA ALA A 129 -3.81 5.82 19.55
C ALA A 129 -2.40 6.41 19.32
N ALA A 130 -1.35 5.60 19.52
CA ALA A 130 0.02 6.08 19.38
C ALA A 130 0.38 6.31 17.89
N PRO A 131 1.00 7.47 17.54
CA PRO A 131 1.45 7.77 16.17
C PRO A 131 2.81 7.10 15.87
N LEU A 132 2.82 5.78 15.92
CA LEU A 132 3.99 4.92 15.70
C LEU A 132 3.72 3.92 14.57
N ALA A 133 4.72 3.11 14.21
CA ALA A 133 4.49 1.95 13.35
C ALA A 133 3.41 1.05 13.98
N PRO A 134 2.49 0.48 13.19
CA PRO A 134 1.33 -0.25 13.72
C PRO A 134 1.66 -1.36 14.71
N ASP A 135 2.74 -2.11 14.48
CA ASP A 135 3.23 -3.16 15.38
C ASP A 135 3.61 -2.60 16.76
N GLN A 136 4.30 -1.45 16.78
CA GLN A 136 4.71 -0.77 18.00
C GLN A 136 3.52 -0.14 18.71
N ALA A 137 2.62 0.49 17.95
CA ALA A 137 1.40 1.09 18.51
C ALA A 137 0.48 0.04 19.14
N ALA A 138 0.31 -1.12 18.48
CA ALA A 138 -0.43 -2.25 19.02
C ALA A 138 0.18 -2.79 20.32
N ALA A 139 1.52 -2.95 20.35
CA ALA A 139 2.24 -3.44 21.53
C ALA A 139 2.06 -2.52 22.74
N LEU A 140 2.05 -1.19 22.55
CA LEU A 140 1.77 -0.22 23.63
C LEU A 140 0.38 -0.38 24.24
N GLU A 141 -0.60 -0.84 23.44
CA GLU A 141 -1.97 -1.10 23.88
C GLU A 141 -2.17 -2.56 24.36
N GLY A 142 -1.11 -3.35 24.46
CA GLY A 142 -1.19 -4.78 24.81
C GLY A 142 -1.96 -5.61 23.76
N ARG A 143 -2.04 -5.13 22.53
CA ARG A 143 -2.74 -5.75 21.40
C ARG A 143 -1.74 -6.35 20.42
N THR A 144 -2.19 -7.36 19.69
CA THR A 144 -1.46 -7.95 18.57
C THR A 144 -2.37 -8.02 17.35
N LEU A 145 -1.77 -7.91 16.18
CA LEU A 145 -2.46 -8.11 14.90
C LEU A 145 -1.70 -9.17 14.10
N ALA A 146 -2.40 -10.20 13.66
CA ALA A 146 -1.85 -11.14 12.70
C ALA A 146 -2.09 -10.67 11.27
N LEU A 147 -1.10 -10.84 10.39
CA LEU A 147 -1.27 -10.51 8.96
C LEU A 147 -2.43 -11.28 8.33
N SER A 148 -2.63 -12.55 8.75
CA SER A 148 -3.75 -13.38 8.29
C SER A 148 -5.11 -12.75 8.53
N ASP A 149 -5.31 -12.13 9.68
CA ASP A 149 -6.60 -11.52 10.06
C ASP A 149 -6.85 -10.26 9.23
N LEU A 150 -5.81 -9.41 9.08
CA LEU A 150 -5.87 -8.22 8.24
C LEU A 150 -6.19 -8.57 6.79
N VAL A 151 -5.52 -9.60 6.23
CA VAL A 151 -5.73 -10.06 4.87
C VAL A 151 -7.10 -10.70 4.69
N ALA A 152 -7.56 -11.52 5.63
CA ALA A 152 -8.87 -12.16 5.57
C ALA A 152 -10.00 -11.11 5.58
N TRP A 153 -9.90 -10.11 6.44
CA TRP A 153 -10.86 -9.01 6.48
C TRP A 153 -10.87 -8.23 5.15
N CYS A 154 -9.70 -7.82 4.65
CA CYS A 154 -9.61 -7.11 3.38
C CYS A 154 -10.17 -7.93 2.20
N ARG A 155 -9.92 -9.23 2.15
CA ARG A 155 -10.47 -10.12 1.12
C ARG A 155 -12.00 -10.22 1.20
N ALA A 156 -12.57 -10.24 2.42
CA ALA A 156 -14.01 -10.20 2.58
C ALA A 156 -14.61 -8.90 2.06
N GLU A 157 -13.93 -7.76 2.26
CA GLU A 157 -14.35 -6.48 1.72
C GLU A 157 -14.20 -6.39 0.20
N ILE A 158 -13.12 -6.96 -0.36
CA ILE A 158 -12.93 -7.08 -1.83
C ILE A 158 -14.07 -7.90 -2.45
N ALA A 159 -14.44 -9.02 -1.83
CA ALA A 159 -15.53 -9.87 -2.32
C ALA A 159 -16.92 -9.21 -2.26
N ARG A 160 -17.10 -8.17 -1.44
CA ARG A 160 -18.33 -7.38 -1.32
C ARG A 160 -18.35 -6.14 -2.20
N ALA A 161 -17.21 -5.80 -2.82
CA ALA A 161 -17.09 -4.61 -3.64
C ALA A 161 -17.99 -4.72 -4.88
N GLU A 162 -18.75 -3.66 -5.14
CA GLU A 162 -19.70 -3.64 -6.25
C GLU A 162 -19.08 -3.02 -7.51
N ASP A 163 -18.17 -2.03 -7.36
CA ASP A 163 -17.57 -1.32 -8.47
C ASP A 163 -16.11 -0.98 -8.19
N VAL A 164 -15.79 -0.06 -7.27
CA VAL A 164 -14.41 0.31 -6.93
C VAL A 164 -14.17 0.21 -5.43
N LEU A 165 -13.17 -0.54 -5.02
CA LEU A 165 -12.68 -0.59 -3.65
C LEU A 165 -11.25 -0.04 -3.59
N ILE A 166 -11.03 0.94 -2.73
CA ILE A 166 -9.70 1.48 -2.45
C ILE A 166 -9.30 1.08 -1.04
N ILE A 167 -8.15 0.44 -0.89
CA ILE A 167 -7.54 0.09 0.39
C ILE A 167 -6.30 0.95 0.59
N GLU A 168 -6.33 1.84 1.56
CA GLU A 168 -5.16 2.65 1.89
C GLU A 168 -4.25 1.94 2.88
N GLY A 169 -2.99 1.76 2.50
CA GLY A 169 -1.93 1.25 3.37
C GLY A 169 -1.53 2.24 4.46
N VAL A 170 -0.67 1.80 5.37
CA VAL A 170 -0.14 2.62 6.48
C VAL A 170 1.37 2.79 6.31
N GLY A 171 1.88 3.99 6.63
CA GLY A 171 3.32 4.27 6.52
C GLY A 171 3.85 4.17 5.09
N GLY A 172 5.12 3.82 4.96
CA GLY A 172 5.75 3.45 3.69
C GLY A 172 5.53 1.97 3.36
N LEU A 173 5.84 1.59 2.11
CA LEU A 173 5.65 0.21 1.62
C LEU A 173 6.32 -0.85 2.50
N MET A 174 7.49 -0.53 3.08
CA MET A 174 8.25 -1.42 3.95
C MET A 174 8.03 -1.15 5.44
N SER A 175 7.07 -0.31 5.82
CA SER A 175 6.74 -0.10 7.23
C SER A 175 6.21 -1.39 7.85
N PRO A 176 6.66 -1.77 9.07
CA PRO A 176 6.09 -2.89 9.81
C PRO A 176 4.60 -2.67 10.08
N VAL A 177 3.78 -3.63 9.73
CA VAL A 177 2.32 -3.64 9.99
C VAL A 177 1.96 -4.64 11.08
N THR A 178 2.76 -5.69 11.22
CA THR A 178 2.74 -6.65 12.32
C THR A 178 4.18 -6.90 12.78
N ALA A 179 4.39 -7.71 13.81
CA ALA A 179 5.72 -8.04 14.33
C ALA A 179 6.64 -8.72 13.28
N ASP A 180 6.06 -9.37 12.28
CA ASP A 180 6.75 -10.21 11.29
C ASP A 180 6.44 -9.86 9.82
N ALA A 181 5.58 -8.84 9.58
CA ALA A 181 5.16 -8.47 8.24
C ALA A 181 5.18 -6.96 8.00
N THR A 182 5.45 -6.58 6.76
CA THR A 182 5.47 -5.21 6.25
C THR A 182 4.22 -4.90 5.41
N GLY A 183 4.04 -3.63 5.05
CA GLY A 183 3.01 -3.22 4.09
C GLY A 183 3.13 -3.92 2.74
N LEU A 184 4.35 -4.28 2.31
CA LEU A 184 4.57 -5.08 1.10
C LEU A 184 4.04 -6.51 1.25
N ASP A 185 4.26 -7.16 2.39
CA ASP A 185 3.75 -8.50 2.64
C ASP A 185 2.21 -8.51 2.65
N TRP A 186 1.59 -7.50 3.25
CA TRP A 186 0.15 -7.29 3.20
C TRP A 186 -0.36 -7.15 1.76
N LEU A 187 0.23 -6.24 0.97
CA LEU A 187 -0.15 -6.01 -0.43
C LEU A 187 0.02 -7.28 -1.28
N ARG A 188 1.14 -7.98 -1.15
CA ARG A 188 1.38 -9.25 -1.85
C ARG A 188 0.38 -10.33 -1.47
N ALA A 189 0.02 -10.42 -0.19
CA ALA A 189 -0.99 -11.38 0.26
C ALA A 189 -2.39 -11.06 -0.30
N LEU A 190 -2.73 -9.79 -0.54
CA LEU A 190 -3.98 -9.42 -1.20
C LEU A 190 -3.98 -9.74 -2.71
N ALA A 191 -2.82 -9.72 -3.35
CA ALA A 191 -2.65 -9.93 -4.79
C ALA A 191 -3.46 -8.96 -5.67
N ILE A 192 -3.62 -7.71 -5.23
CA ILE A 192 -4.31 -6.65 -5.98
C ILE A 192 -3.30 -5.63 -6.52
N PRO A 193 -3.64 -4.85 -7.56
CA PRO A 193 -2.76 -3.81 -8.07
C PRO A 193 -2.55 -2.68 -7.05
N ALA A 194 -1.44 -1.94 -7.21
CA ALA A 194 -1.10 -0.81 -6.38
C ALA A 194 -1.07 0.50 -7.17
N LEU A 195 -1.38 1.60 -6.48
CA LEU A 195 -1.03 2.96 -6.83
C LEU A 195 -0.01 3.43 -5.79
N LEU A 196 1.15 3.90 -6.24
CA LEU A 196 2.20 4.38 -5.35
C LEU A 196 2.08 5.89 -5.17
N VAL A 197 1.95 6.34 -3.94
CA VAL A 197 2.01 7.77 -3.59
C VAL A 197 3.41 8.15 -3.14
N SER A 198 3.94 9.23 -3.69
CA SER A 198 5.14 9.94 -3.25
C SER A 198 4.81 11.39 -2.93
N GLY A 199 5.66 12.03 -2.15
CA GLY A 199 5.58 13.48 -1.94
C GLY A 199 6.53 14.26 -2.87
N SER A 200 6.65 15.60 -2.63
CA SER A 200 7.59 16.48 -3.33
C SER A 200 8.72 17.01 -2.42
N TYR A 201 8.92 16.37 -1.27
CA TYR A 201 9.97 16.70 -0.30
C TYR A 201 11.38 16.28 -0.78
N LEU A 202 12.41 16.80 -0.11
CA LEU A 202 13.81 16.41 -0.38
C LEU A 202 14.01 14.91 -0.11
N GLY A 203 14.45 14.17 -1.13
CA GLY A 203 14.61 12.70 -1.08
C GLY A 203 13.46 11.91 -1.70
N ALA A 204 12.32 12.56 -2.03
CA ALA A 204 11.13 11.90 -2.57
C ALA A 204 11.39 11.09 -3.84
N ILE A 205 12.27 11.58 -4.73
CA ILE A 205 12.65 10.85 -5.96
C ILE A 205 13.26 9.49 -5.61
N SER A 206 14.26 9.47 -4.72
CA SER A 206 14.92 8.22 -4.29
C SER A 206 13.92 7.26 -3.64
N HIS A 207 13.07 7.76 -2.74
CA HIS A 207 12.07 6.94 -2.06
C HIS A 207 11.04 6.37 -3.04
N ALA A 208 10.55 7.16 -4.00
CA ALA A 208 9.62 6.69 -5.02
C ALA A 208 10.23 5.62 -5.91
N LEU A 209 11.47 5.80 -6.36
CA LEU A 209 12.17 4.84 -7.20
C LEU A 209 12.46 3.54 -6.44
N THR A 210 12.91 3.61 -5.20
CA THR A 210 13.12 2.43 -4.34
C THR A 210 11.83 1.64 -4.14
N ALA A 211 10.72 2.32 -3.82
CA ALA A 211 9.42 1.68 -3.65
C ALA A 211 8.91 1.07 -4.97
N SER A 212 9.07 1.77 -6.10
CA SER A 212 8.68 1.26 -7.43
C SER A 212 9.50 0.01 -7.81
N GLU A 213 10.81 0.01 -7.58
CA GLU A 213 11.67 -1.16 -7.83
C GLU A 213 11.31 -2.33 -6.91
N THR A 214 10.97 -2.07 -5.66
CA THR A 214 10.49 -3.09 -4.72
C THR A 214 9.20 -3.73 -5.24
N LEU A 215 8.21 -2.93 -5.67
CA LEU A 215 6.97 -3.44 -6.27
C LEU A 215 7.25 -4.28 -7.52
N ARG A 216 8.11 -3.79 -8.43
CA ARG A 216 8.52 -4.49 -9.65
C ARG A 216 9.21 -5.82 -9.33
N PHE A 217 10.16 -5.83 -8.40
CA PHE A 217 10.90 -7.03 -7.99
C PHE A 217 9.97 -8.13 -7.46
N HIS A 218 8.93 -7.73 -6.74
CA HIS A 218 7.93 -8.64 -6.17
C HIS A 218 6.73 -8.88 -7.10
N ALA A 219 6.81 -8.50 -8.37
CA ALA A 219 5.78 -8.69 -9.39
C ALA A 219 4.39 -8.12 -9.00
N VAL A 220 4.36 -7.03 -8.22
CA VAL A 220 3.15 -6.29 -7.91
C VAL A 220 2.82 -5.36 -9.09
N ALA A 221 1.60 -5.44 -9.60
CA ALA A 221 1.14 -4.57 -10.68
C ALA A 221 1.03 -3.12 -10.16
N LEU A 222 1.85 -2.21 -10.70
CA LEU A 222 1.82 -0.79 -10.40
C LEU A 222 1.00 -0.06 -11.47
N ARG A 223 -0.18 0.45 -11.11
CA ARG A 223 -1.11 1.16 -12.02
C ARG A 223 -0.66 2.57 -12.32
N ALA A 224 -0.16 3.29 -11.31
CA ALA A 224 0.33 4.65 -11.43
C ALA A 224 1.23 5.02 -10.25
N VAL A 225 2.00 6.11 -10.44
CA VAL A 225 2.65 6.86 -9.36
C VAL A 225 1.97 8.23 -9.25
N ALA A 226 1.53 8.59 -8.06
CA ALA A 226 1.00 9.93 -7.76
C ALA A 226 2.03 10.70 -6.92
N VAL A 227 2.50 11.82 -7.45
CA VAL A 227 3.35 12.78 -6.71
C VAL A 227 2.44 13.81 -6.09
N SER A 228 2.21 13.71 -4.79
CA SER A 228 1.42 14.68 -4.01
C SER A 228 2.29 15.86 -3.60
N GLU A 229 1.76 17.05 -3.69
CA GLU A 229 2.42 18.24 -3.16
C GLU A 229 2.61 18.10 -1.64
N SER A 230 3.85 18.24 -1.19
CA SER A 230 4.20 18.26 0.23
C SER A 230 4.20 19.69 0.76
N PRO A 231 3.51 19.99 1.87
CA PRO A 231 3.50 21.33 2.44
C PRO A 231 4.92 21.84 2.73
N GLY A 232 5.22 23.06 2.28
CA GLY A 232 6.54 23.68 2.49
C GLY A 232 7.71 23.01 1.79
N ALA A 233 7.45 22.10 0.85
CA ALA A 233 8.51 21.44 0.10
C ALA A 233 9.26 22.42 -0.82
N PRO A 234 10.59 22.27 -0.96
CA PRO A 234 11.40 23.16 -1.79
C PRO A 234 11.20 22.93 -3.29
N THR A 235 10.56 21.82 -3.68
CA THR A 235 10.47 21.38 -5.07
C THR A 235 9.01 21.18 -5.48
N PRO A 236 8.57 21.76 -6.62
CA PRO A 236 7.24 21.48 -7.15
C PRO A 236 7.03 20.00 -7.50
N PRO A 237 5.81 19.46 -7.38
CA PRO A 237 5.51 18.05 -7.71
C PRO A 237 5.95 17.68 -9.14
N GLU A 238 5.82 18.56 -10.13
CA GLU A 238 6.19 18.33 -11.52
C GLU A 238 7.67 18.06 -11.69
N THR A 239 8.52 18.75 -10.93
CA THR A 239 9.98 18.53 -10.97
C THR A 239 10.33 17.13 -10.47
N VAL A 240 9.68 16.70 -9.39
CA VAL A 240 9.84 15.33 -8.84
C VAL A 240 9.30 14.30 -9.84
N ALA A 241 8.11 14.53 -10.39
CA ALA A 241 7.50 13.62 -11.36
C ALA A 241 8.35 13.51 -12.64
N ALA A 242 8.89 14.62 -13.15
CA ALA A 242 9.78 14.62 -14.33
C ALA A 242 11.03 13.76 -14.11
N ALA A 243 11.57 13.73 -12.88
CA ALA A 243 12.71 12.90 -12.54
C ALA A 243 12.34 11.41 -12.40
N ILE A 244 11.10 11.10 -12.00
CA ILE A 244 10.62 9.72 -11.82
C ILE A 244 10.23 9.10 -13.17
N ARG A 245 9.50 9.82 -14.04
CA ARG A 245 8.93 9.32 -15.32
C ARG A 245 9.87 8.46 -16.16
N PRO A 246 11.13 8.84 -16.43
CA PRO A 246 12.01 8.04 -17.29
C PRO A 246 12.52 6.75 -16.63
N ARG A 247 12.19 6.50 -15.36
CA ARG A 247 12.72 5.40 -14.54
C ARG A 247 11.67 4.41 -14.07
N VAL A 248 10.38 4.67 -14.31
CA VAL A 248 9.28 3.78 -13.97
C VAL A 248 8.42 3.52 -15.20
N ALA A 249 7.91 2.29 -15.34
CA ALA A 249 7.04 1.93 -16.45
C ALA A 249 5.60 2.45 -16.30
N ALA A 250 5.16 2.62 -15.04
CA ALA A 250 3.82 3.12 -14.76
C ALA A 250 3.72 4.63 -15.02
N PRO A 251 2.54 5.14 -15.44
CA PRO A 251 2.32 6.59 -15.61
C PRO A 251 2.50 7.34 -14.30
N VAL A 252 3.02 8.57 -14.39
CA VAL A 252 3.31 9.44 -13.23
C VAL A 252 2.48 10.70 -13.33
N PHE A 253 1.66 10.97 -12.32
CA PHE A 253 0.78 12.12 -12.21
C PHE A 253 1.17 12.99 -11.02
N CYS A 254 0.89 14.28 -11.11
CA CYS A 254 1.03 15.24 -10.01
C CYS A 254 -0.35 15.58 -9.45
N LEU A 255 -0.42 15.82 -8.15
CA LEU A 255 -1.61 16.31 -7.48
C LEU A 255 -1.22 17.44 -6.51
N GLY A 256 -1.50 18.68 -6.91
CA GLY A 256 -1.35 19.89 -6.09
C GLY A 256 -2.41 19.98 -5.00
N ARG A 257 -2.15 20.78 -3.98
CA ARG A 257 -3.13 21.03 -2.91
C ARG A 257 -4.28 21.88 -3.42
N GLY A 258 -5.50 21.39 -3.24
CA GLY A 258 -6.72 22.06 -3.72
C GLY A 258 -6.98 21.91 -5.22
N GLU A 259 -6.12 21.20 -5.95
CA GLU A 259 -6.33 20.94 -7.38
C GLU A 259 -7.26 19.74 -7.60
N PRO A 260 -7.99 19.72 -8.75
CA PRO A 260 -8.75 18.57 -9.17
C PRO A 260 -7.87 17.33 -9.37
N CYS A 261 -8.41 16.16 -9.08
CA CYS A 261 -7.70 14.91 -9.33
C CYS A 261 -7.47 14.72 -10.85
N PRO A 262 -6.23 14.48 -11.31
CA PRO A 262 -5.96 14.32 -12.74
C PRO A 262 -6.76 13.15 -13.34
N GLY A 263 -7.46 13.38 -14.46
CA GLY A 263 -8.30 12.37 -15.11
C GLY A 263 -7.55 11.08 -15.46
N GLY A 264 -6.28 11.18 -15.85
CA GLY A 264 -5.42 10.01 -16.08
C GLY A 264 -5.14 9.20 -14.82
N LEU A 265 -5.03 9.84 -13.65
CA LEU A 265 -4.89 9.15 -12.36
C LEU A 265 -6.18 8.42 -11.97
N VAL A 266 -7.33 9.07 -12.20
CA VAL A 266 -8.66 8.47 -11.99
C VAL A 266 -8.85 7.24 -12.87
N ALA A 267 -8.54 7.35 -14.17
CA ALA A 267 -8.61 6.22 -15.10
C ALA A 267 -7.70 5.06 -14.67
N ALA A 268 -6.46 5.34 -14.23
CA ALA A 268 -5.54 4.31 -13.74
C ALA A 268 -6.05 3.65 -12.45
N ALA A 269 -6.79 4.36 -11.60
CA ALA A 269 -7.36 3.83 -10.38
C ALA A 269 -8.59 2.96 -10.63
N ALA A 270 -9.36 3.24 -11.70
CA ALA A 270 -10.59 2.54 -12.06
C ALA A 270 -10.36 1.35 -13.00
N ALA A 271 -9.16 1.19 -13.58
CA ALA A 271 -8.80 0.10 -14.49
C ALA A 271 -8.55 -1.21 -13.73
#